data_63e0b82e7239cab01e59a460f25b6e3b
#
_entry.id   63e0b82e7239cab01e59a460f25b6e3b
#
_cell.length_a   1.000
_cell.length_b   1.000
_cell.length_c   1.000
_cell.angle_alpha   90.00
_cell.angle_beta   90.00
_cell.angle_gamma   90.00
#
_symmetry.space_group_name_H-M   'P 1'
#
loop_
_entity.id
_entity.type
_entity.pdbx_description
1 polymer ?
#
loop_
_entity_poly.entity_id
_entity_poly.type
_entity_poly.pdbx_seq_one_letter_code
_entity_poly.pdbx_strand_id
1 'polypeptide(L)'
;YKEVTLADTSSLRRSTLETMSLAAKALNDTVRYANLLKLGIDDYPDNDFFFSHLADFYAGRADYKAILNLADNRLRLDSVSTIALEARSLALMNMYCYKQALSTALYALEKDSTLRDAYFYIGAIYCNMALMLEKSENVQDKAYKTNAAKKKNLYKAARPYLEKYRAIAPNEERKWAPLLYRVYFTLNDGPKFEEIERVLSNFK
;
A
#
# COMPACT_ATOMS: atom_id res chain seq x y z
N TYR A 1 31.77 -23.81 -28.77
CA TYR A 1 31.67 -23.04 -27.52
C TYR A 1 31.01 -21.72 -27.85
N LYS A 2 29.76 -21.47 -27.34
CA LYS A 2 29.17 -20.14 -27.35
C LYS A 2 30.01 -19.26 -26.42
N GLU A 3 30.52 -18.14 -26.90
CA GLU A 3 31.09 -17.12 -26.03
C GLU A 3 29.98 -16.63 -25.09
N VAL A 4 30.15 -16.84 -23.80
CA VAL A 4 29.25 -16.32 -22.77
C VAL A 4 29.56 -14.84 -22.63
N THR A 5 28.62 -13.98 -23.02
CA THR A 5 28.78 -12.53 -22.90
C THR A 5 28.65 -12.07 -21.44
N LEU A 6 29.19 -10.88 -21.11
CA LEU A 6 29.02 -10.28 -19.77
C LEU A 6 27.54 -10.10 -19.41
N ALA A 7 26.67 -9.87 -20.39
CA ALA A 7 25.23 -9.79 -20.21
C ALA A 7 24.62 -11.14 -19.78
N ASP A 8 25.11 -12.26 -20.37
CA ASP A 8 24.64 -13.60 -20.02
C ASP A 8 25.04 -13.98 -18.58
N THR A 9 26.25 -13.61 -18.15
CA THR A 9 26.72 -13.85 -16.75
C THR A 9 25.95 -13.01 -15.74
N SER A 10 25.61 -11.77 -16.04
CA SER A 10 24.78 -10.91 -15.17
C SER A 10 23.36 -11.46 -15.04
N SER A 11 22.75 -11.88 -16.15
CA SER A 11 21.42 -12.50 -16.16
C SER A 11 21.39 -13.79 -15.34
N LEU A 12 22.41 -14.65 -15.48
CA LEU A 12 22.53 -15.88 -14.68
C LEU A 12 22.69 -15.57 -13.19
N ARG A 13 23.52 -14.60 -12.84
CA ARG A 13 23.71 -14.19 -11.43
C ARG A 13 22.40 -13.67 -10.82
N ARG A 14 21.65 -12.82 -11.54
CA ARG A 14 20.35 -12.32 -11.11
C ARG A 14 19.38 -13.47 -10.85
N SER A 15 19.16 -14.34 -11.83
CA SER A 15 18.28 -15.51 -11.71
C SER A 15 18.67 -16.44 -10.57
N THR A 16 19.98 -16.61 -10.33
CA THR A 16 20.49 -17.39 -9.20
C THR A 16 20.12 -16.75 -7.87
N LEU A 17 20.29 -15.42 -7.72
CA LEU A 17 19.94 -14.71 -6.50
C LEU A 17 18.42 -14.75 -6.23
N GLU A 18 17.59 -14.61 -7.26
CA GLU A 18 16.14 -14.74 -7.16
C GLU A 18 15.75 -16.14 -6.63
N THR A 19 16.31 -17.19 -7.25
CA THR A 19 16.05 -18.59 -6.86
C THR A 19 16.53 -18.89 -5.44
N MET A 20 17.73 -18.42 -5.07
CA MET A 20 18.27 -18.59 -3.72
C MET A 20 17.41 -17.87 -2.68
N SER A 21 16.89 -16.68 -3.01
CA SER A 21 15.99 -15.94 -2.14
C SER A 21 14.70 -16.72 -1.90
N LEU A 22 14.08 -17.25 -2.94
CA LEU A 22 12.87 -18.07 -2.82
C LEU A 22 13.12 -19.36 -2.02
N ALA A 23 14.26 -20.01 -2.23
CA ALA A 23 14.64 -21.19 -1.45
C ALA A 23 14.82 -20.87 0.04
N ALA A 24 15.49 -19.75 0.37
CA ALA A 24 15.64 -19.31 1.75
C ALA A 24 14.28 -18.99 2.39
N LYS A 25 13.36 -18.36 1.65
CA LYS A 25 11.97 -18.11 2.08
C LYS A 25 11.24 -19.42 2.38
N ALA A 26 11.32 -20.39 1.47
CA ALA A 26 10.68 -21.70 1.64
C ALA A 26 11.21 -22.49 2.85
N LEU A 27 12.50 -22.34 3.16
CA LEU A 27 13.15 -22.92 4.32
C LEU A 27 12.92 -22.13 5.62
N ASN A 28 12.16 -21.03 5.58
CA ASN A 28 11.96 -20.09 6.69
C ASN A 28 13.28 -19.49 7.25
N ASP A 29 14.36 -19.49 6.44
CA ASP A 29 15.61 -18.82 6.78
C ASP A 29 15.46 -17.31 6.50
N THR A 30 14.83 -16.63 7.43
CA THR A 30 14.47 -15.22 7.28
C THR A 30 15.67 -14.29 7.21
N VAL A 31 16.80 -14.65 7.86
CA VAL A 31 18.03 -13.86 7.84
C VAL A 31 18.68 -13.97 6.47
N ARG A 32 18.84 -15.18 5.96
CA ARG A 32 19.41 -15.44 4.64
C ARG A 32 18.54 -14.83 3.54
N TYR A 33 17.21 -14.97 3.64
CA TYR A 33 16.25 -14.36 2.72
C TYR A 33 16.45 -12.83 2.62
N ALA A 34 16.47 -12.13 3.76
CA ALA A 34 16.66 -10.70 3.77
C ALA A 34 18.03 -10.26 3.21
N ASN A 35 19.10 -11.00 3.52
CA ASN A 35 20.43 -10.66 3.04
C ASN A 35 20.55 -10.86 1.51
N LEU A 36 19.95 -11.93 0.96
CA LEU A 36 19.94 -12.17 -0.47
C LEU A 36 19.13 -11.10 -1.22
N LEU A 37 18.00 -10.67 -0.66
CA LEU A 37 17.21 -9.58 -1.25
C LEU A 37 17.97 -8.24 -1.25
N LYS A 38 18.66 -7.92 -0.16
CA LYS A 38 19.50 -6.71 -0.09
C LYS A 38 20.64 -6.75 -1.11
N LEU A 39 21.32 -7.89 -1.20
CA LEU A 39 22.35 -8.08 -2.22
C LEU A 39 21.77 -7.94 -3.65
N GLY A 40 20.55 -8.44 -3.86
CA GLY A 40 19.85 -8.28 -5.13
C GLY A 40 19.53 -6.81 -5.44
N ILE A 41 19.14 -6.00 -4.46
CA ILE A 41 18.93 -4.54 -4.62
C ILE A 41 20.25 -3.82 -4.89
N ASP A 42 21.34 -4.21 -4.23
CA ASP A 42 22.65 -3.58 -4.43
C ASP A 42 23.20 -3.86 -5.84
N ASP A 43 23.05 -5.10 -6.33
CA ASP A 43 23.52 -5.52 -7.66
C ASP A 43 22.54 -5.10 -8.79
N TYR A 44 21.24 -5.06 -8.52
CA TYR A 44 20.16 -4.82 -9.50
C TYR A 44 19.10 -3.85 -8.91
N PRO A 45 19.44 -2.57 -8.74
CA PRO A 45 18.60 -1.61 -8.02
C PRO A 45 17.27 -1.27 -8.71
N ASP A 46 17.14 -1.61 -9.99
CA ASP A 46 15.93 -1.45 -10.82
C ASP A 46 15.08 -2.72 -10.90
N ASN A 47 15.49 -3.83 -10.27
CA ASN A 47 14.78 -5.09 -10.34
C ASN A 47 13.58 -5.12 -9.39
N ASP A 48 12.38 -5.29 -9.96
CA ASP A 48 11.13 -5.29 -9.20
C ASP A 48 10.95 -6.52 -8.31
N PHE A 49 11.55 -7.66 -8.63
CA PHE A 49 11.49 -8.85 -7.79
C PHE A 49 12.13 -8.60 -6.42
N PHE A 50 13.38 -8.12 -6.40
CA PHE A 50 14.07 -7.85 -5.14
C PHE A 50 13.40 -6.73 -4.37
N PHE A 51 12.95 -5.68 -5.06
CA PHE A 51 12.25 -4.57 -4.46
C PHE A 51 10.96 -5.04 -3.76
N SER A 52 10.07 -5.74 -4.48
CA SER A 52 8.78 -6.19 -3.94
C SER A 52 8.97 -7.12 -2.75
N HIS A 53 9.83 -8.13 -2.90
CA HIS A 53 10.06 -9.10 -1.84
C HIS A 53 10.71 -8.49 -0.58
N LEU A 54 11.57 -7.48 -0.75
CA LEU A 54 12.17 -6.77 0.40
C LEU A 54 11.15 -5.83 1.06
N ALA A 55 10.31 -5.16 0.28
CA ALA A 55 9.21 -4.35 0.80
C ALA A 55 8.21 -5.20 1.60
N ASP A 56 7.79 -6.35 1.07
CA ASP A 56 6.92 -7.31 1.76
C ASP A 56 7.56 -7.84 3.05
N PHE A 57 8.85 -8.14 3.01
CA PHE A 57 9.59 -8.59 4.18
C PHE A 57 9.58 -7.53 5.31
N TYR A 58 9.77 -6.26 4.97
CA TYR A 58 9.68 -5.17 5.93
C TYR A 58 8.25 -4.91 6.39
N ALA A 59 7.27 -5.01 5.49
CA ALA A 59 5.85 -4.85 5.82
C ALA A 59 5.38 -5.89 6.84
N GLY A 60 5.79 -7.16 6.67
CA GLY A 60 5.50 -8.23 7.62
C GLY A 60 6.11 -8.00 9.02
N ARG A 61 7.06 -7.08 9.15
CA ARG A 61 7.69 -6.66 10.41
C ARG A 61 7.22 -5.28 10.90
N ALA A 62 6.30 -4.67 10.18
CA ALA A 62 5.87 -3.28 10.38
C ALA A 62 7.04 -2.26 10.38
N ASP A 63 8.14 -2.58 9.68
CA ASP A 63 9.27 -1.67 9.50
C ASP A 63 9.02 -0.71 8.33
N TYR A 64 8.05 0.17 8.52
CA TYR A 64 7.66 1.14 7.51
C TYR A 64 8.74 2.17 7.20
N LYS A 65 9.68 2.39 8.13
CA LYS A 65 10.83 3.27 7.89
C LYS A 65 11.79 2.64 6.87
N ALA A 66 12.03 1.33 6.97
CA ALA A 66 12.84 0.62 5.98
C ALA A 66 12.15 0.61 4.60
N ILE A 67 10.83 0.42 4.53
CA ILE A 67 10.06 0.52 3.27
C ILE A 67 10.20 1.92 2.67
N LEU A 68 10.07 2.97 3.49
CA LEU A 68 10.19 4.35 3.01
C LEU A 68 11.58 4.60 2.40
N ASN A 69 12.64 4.18 3.10
CA ASN A 69 14.01 4.31 2.60
C ASN A 69 14.23 3.54 1.29
N LEU A 70 13.71 2.31 1.21
CA LEU A 70 13.79 1.47 0.01
C LEU A 70 13.10 2.15 -1.17
N ALA A 71 11.88 2.67 -0.96
CA ALA A 71 11.11 3.37 -1.97
C ALA A 71 11.78 4.68 -2.41
N ASP A 72 12.26 5.49 -1.47
CA ASP A 72 12.94 6.75 -1.78
C ASP A 72 14.25 6.51 -2.56
N ASN A 73 14.99 5.42 -2.28
CA ASN A 73 16.16 5.04 -3.08
C ASN A 73 15.79 4.68 -4.52
N ARG A 74 14.72 3.89 -4.72
CA ARG A 74 14.24 3.55 -6.06
C ARG A 74 13.75 4.80 -6.81
N LEU A 75 13.04 5.70 -6.14
CA LEU A 75 12.53 6.94 -6.74
C LEU A 75 13.64 7.94 -7.13
N ARG A 76 14.84 7.85 -6.55
CA ARG A 76 16.00 8.62 -7.02
C ARG A 76 16.52 8.11 -8.36
N LEU A 77 16.36 6.82 -8.66
CA LEU A 77 16.77 6.20 -9.93
C LEU A 77 15.68 6.38 -10.99
N ASP A 78 14.44 6.14 -10.60
CA ASP A 78 13.26 6.29 -11.45
C ASP A 78 12.15 7.00 -10.67
N SER A 79 12.01 8.29 -10.87
CA SER A 79 11.07 9.16 -10.15
C SER A 79 9.59 8.85 -10.42
N VAL A 80 9.30 8.02 -11.43
CA VAL A 80 7.94 7.60 -11.81
C VAL A 80 7.70 6.10 -11.56
N SER A 81 8.61 5.41 -10.91
CA SER A 81 8.45 3.99 -10.54
C SER A 81 7.19 3.79 -9.71
N THR A 82 6.16 3.20 -10.32
CA THR A 82 4.84 3.02 -9.69
C THR A 82 4.91 2.11 -8.48
N ILE A 83 5.70 1.03 -8.55
CA ILE A 83 5.91 0.12 -7.43
C ILE A 83 6.54 0.82 -6.22
N ALA A 84 7.48 1.74 -6.46
CA ALA A 84 8.10 2.52 -5.39
C ALA A 84 7.15 3.59 -4.83
N LEU A 85 6.32 4.21 -5.68
CA LEU A 85 5.29 5.15 -5.25
C LEU A 85 4.22 4.46 -4.38
N GLU A 86 3.80 3.24 -4.72
CA GLU A 86 2.88 2.44 -3.90
C GLU A 86 3.50 2.07 -2.56
N ALA A 87 4.74 1.55 -2.55
CA ALA A 87 5.46 1.22 -1.32
C ALA A 87 5.67 2.46 -0.42
N ARG A 88 5.99 3.61 -1.01
CA ARG A 88 6.11 4.89 -0.31
C ARG A 88 4.79 5.32 0.32
N SER A 89 3.69 5.19 -0.42
CA SER A 89 2.35 5.52 0.09
C SER A 89 1.95 4.63 1.26
N LEU A 90 2.20 3.32 1.16
CA LEU A 90 1.98 2.36 2.24
C LEU A 90 2.77 2.73 3.49
N ALA A 91 4.07 3.00 3.34
CA ALA A 91 4.94 3.36 4.45
C ALA A 91 4.49 4.65 5.15
N LEU A 92 4.27 5.71 4.38
CA LEU A 92 3.82 7.01 4.91
C LEU A 92 2.44 6.92 5.57
N MET A 93 1.51 6.14 5.03
CA MET A 93 0.19 5.91 5.62
C MET A 93 0.31 5.27 7.01
N ASN A 94 1.13 4.24 7.14
CA ASN A 94 1.34 3.54 8.42
C ASN A 94 2.17 4.34 9.42
N MET A 95 2.98 5.30 8.95
CA MET A 95 3.68 6.28 9.77
C MET A 95 2.83 7.51 10.12
N TYR A 96 1.53 7.48 9.82
CA TYR A 96 0.58 8.59 10.05
C TYR A 96 0.89 9.88 9.28
N CYS A 97 1.76 9.84 8.28
CA CYS A 97 2.10 10.96 7.41
C CYS A 97 1.08 11.10 6.26
N TYR A 98 -0.21 11.18 6.60
CA TYR A 98 -1.32 11.03 5.66
C TYR A 98 -1.31 12.00 4.48
N LYS A 99 -0.92 13.27 4.68
CA LYS A 99 -0.86 14.26 3.59
C LYS A 99 0.16 13.84 2.51
N GLN A 100 1.34 13.40 2.94
CA GLN A 100 2.39 12.94 2.03
C GLN A 100 2.01 11.61 1.38
N ALA A 101 1.42 10.67 2.14
CA ALA A 101 0.92 9.42 1.62
C ALA A 101 -0.11 9.65 0.50
N LEU A 102 -1.09 10.56 0.75
CA LEU A 102 -2.13 10.88 -0.22
C LEU A 102 -1.56 11.49 -1.50
N SER A 103 -0.67 12.49 -1.39
CA SER A 103 -0.05 13.10 -2.57
C SER A 103 0.76 12.08 -3.38
N THR A 104 1.47 11.17 -2.71
CA THR A 104 2.23 10.10 -3.38
C THR A 104 1.30 9.10 -4.09
N ALA A 105 0.20 8.66 -3.45
CA ALA A 105 -0.74 7.72 -4.06
C ALA A 105 -1.51 8.34 -5.24
N LEU A 106 -1.90 9.61 -5.14
CA LEU A 106 -2.53 10.34 -6.26
C LEU A 106 -1.56 10.49 -7.43
N TYR A 107 -0.29 10.80 -7.16
CA TYR A 107 0.73 10.87 -8.20
C TYR A 107 0.96 9.51 -8.87
N ALA A 108 0.95 8.42 -8.11
CA ALA A 108 1.03 7.07 -8.68
C ALA A 108 -0.13 6.80 -9.67
N LEU A 109 -1.37 7.13 -9.30
CA LEU A 109 -2.53 6.99 -10.21
C LEU A 109 -2.48 7.92 -11.42
N GLU A 110 -1.84 9.08 -11.32
CA GLU A 110 -1.60 9.96 -12.46
C GLU A 110 -0.65 9.30 -13.48
N LYS A 111 0.35 8.56 -12.99
CA LYS A 111 1.30 7.83 -13.85
C LYS A 111 0.72 6.55 -14.44
N ASP A 112 -0.05 5.82 -13.63
CA ASP A 112 -0.73 4.61 -14.07
C ASP A 112 -2.10 4.48 -13.38
N SER A 113 -3.15 4.76 -14.11
CA SER A 113 -4.54 4.69 -13.63
C SER A 113 -5.03 3.24 -13.42
N THR A 114 -4.25 2.23 -13.76
CA THR A 114 -4.59 0.81 -13.56
C THR A 114 -4.12 0.26 -12.22
N LEU A 115 -3.32 1.02 -11.46
CA LEU A 115 -2.78 0.62 -10.17
C LEU A 115 -3.89 0.34 -9.15
N ARG A 116 -4.15 -0.93 -8.94
CA ARG A 116 -5.20 -1.41 -8.04
C ARG A 116 -4.99 -0.94 -6.60
N ASP A 117 -3.79 -1.13 -6.08
CA ASP A 117 -3.52 -0.88 -4.66
C ASP A 117 -3.45 0.62 -4.34
N ALA A 118 -3.13 1.47 -5.31
CA ALA A 118 -3.21 2.92 -5.15
C ALA A 118 -4.64 3.40 -4.86
N TYR A 119 -5.67 2.80 -5.48
CA TYR A 119 -7.08 3.09 -5.14
C TYR A 119 -7.37 2.73 -3.68
N PHE A 120 -6.90 1.57 -3.22
CA PHE A 120 -7.06 1.18 -1.82
C PHE A 120 -6.37 2.17 -0.87
N TYR A 121 -5.10 2.52 -1.14
CA TYR A 121 -4.35 3.44 -0.28
C TYR A 121 -5.01 4.81 -0.19
N ILE A 122 -5.46 5.39 -1.29
CA ILE A 122 -6.14 6.69 -1.26
C ILE A 122 -7.40 6.61 -0.41
N GLY A 123 -8.24 5.60 -0.61
CA GLY A 123 -9.45 5.41 0.16
C GLY A 123 -9.18 5.19 1.64
N ALA A 124 -8.21 4.33 1.98
CA ALA A 124 -7.79 4.06 3.35
C ALA A 124 -7.19 5.30 4.03
N ILE A 125 -6.37 6.09 3.33
CA ILE A 125 -5.78 7.33 3.84
C ILE A 125 -6.89 8.32 4.21
N TYR A 126 -7.87 8.55 3.34
CA TYR A 126 -9.00 9.43 3.66
C TYR A 126 -9.80 8.94 4.88
N CYS A 127 -10.06 7.63 4.98
CA CYS A 127 -10.71 7.04 6.13
C CYS A 127 -9.88 7.23 7.42
N ASN A 128 -8.58 7.02 7.35
CA ASN A 128 -7.68 7.21 8.50
C ASN A 128 -7.62 8.68 8.94
N MET A 129 -7.59 9.62 8.00
CA MET A 129 -7.67 11.05 8.29
C MET A 129 -8.99 11.40 9.01
N ALA A 130 -10.12 10.79 8.58
CA ALA A 130 -11.42 10.97 9.24
C ALA A 130 -11.42 10.42 10.67
N LEU A 131 -10.81 9.23 10.88
CA LEU A 131 -10.65 8.62 12.21
C LEU A 131 -9.78 9.44 13.15
N MET A 132 -8.75 10.11 12.64
CA MET A 132 -7.93 11.01 13.47
C MET A 132 -8.75 12.20 13.99
N LEU A 133 -9.69 12.72 13.20
CA LEU A 133 -10.61 13.75 13.68
C LEU A 133 -11.54 13.22 14.77
N GLU A 134 -12.02 11.98 14.66
CA GLU A 134 -12.85 11.35 15.70
C GLU A 134 -12.14 11.24 17.06
N LYS A 135 -10.86 10.86 17.04
CA LYS A 135 -10.06 10.72 18.27
C LYS A 135 -9.75 12.05 18.96
N SER A 136 -9.79 13.15 18.22
CA SER A 136 -9.53 14.51 18.76
C SER A 136 -10.78 15.22 19.26
N GLU A 137 -11.98 14.61 19.12
CA GLU A 137 -13.24 15.25 19.46
C GLU A 137 -13.56 15.17 20.95
N ASN A 138 -13.55 16.34 21.61
CA ASN A 138 -14.30 16.50 22.85
C ASN A 138 -15.70 17.06 22.49
N VAL A 139 -16.76 16.33 22.86
CA VAL A 139 -18.17 16.62 22.48
C VAL A 139 -18.63 18.02 22.90
N GLN A 140 -17.94 18.62 23.87
CA GLN A 140 -18.25 19.96 24.40
C GLN A 140 -17.60 21.11 23.61
N ASP A 141 -16.77 20.80 22.60
CA ASP A 141 -16.02 21.84 21.87
C ASP A 141 -16.83 22.39 20.68
N LYS A 142 -16.79 23.72 20.48
CA LYS A 142 -17.35 24.38 19.28
C LYS A 142 -16.78 23.81 17.97
N ALA A 143 -15.60 23.20 18.00
CA ALA A 143 -14.97 22.49 16.90
C ALA A 143 -15.76 21.24 16.44
N TYR A 144 -16.64 20.66 17.26
CA TYR A 144 -17.36 19.42 16.96
C TYR A 144 -18.13 19.49 15.63
N LYS A 145 -18.95 20.52 15.42
CA LYS A 145 -19.72 20.68 14.18
C LYS A 145 -18.82 20.83 12.95
N THR A 146 -17.72 21.56 13.08
CA THR A 146 -16.73 21.77 12.02
C THR A 146 -16.00 20.48 11.70
N ASN A 147 -15.67 19.69 12.71
CA ASN A 147 -15.03 18.39 12.54
C ASN A 147 -15.98 17.36 11.93
N ALA A 148 -17.26 17.34 12.30
CA ALA A 148 -18.26 16.47 11.70
C ALA A 148 -18.41 16.71 10.19
N ALA A 149 -18.44 17.98 9.75
CA ALA A 149 -18.48 18.32 8.34
C ALA A 149 -17.18 17.91 7.59
N LYS A 150 -16.02 18.17 8.20
CA LYS A 150 -14.72 17.73 7.64
C LYS A 150 -14.64 16.21 7.52
N LYS A 151 -15.05 15.49 8.56
CA LYS A 151 -15.10 14.03 8.57
C LYS A 151 -15.98 13.48 7.45
N LYS A 152 -17.20 14.02 7.32
CA LYS A 152 -18.11 13.65 6.22
C LYS A 152 -17.49 13.89 4.84
N ASN A 153 -16.78 15.01 4.65
CA ASN A 153 -16.09 15.30 3.40
C ASN A 153 -14.95 14.31 3.10
N LEU A 154 -14.20 13.89 4.12
CA LEU A 154 -13.15 12.89 3.97
C LEU A 154 -13.73 11.53 3.54
N TYR A 155 -14.82 11.07 4.18
CA TYR A 155 -15.49 9.83 3.75
C TYR A 155 -16.13 9.96 2.36
N LYS A 156 -16.67 11.14 2.01
CA LYS A 156 -17.15 11.41 0.65
C LYS A 156 -16.02 11.32 -0.38
N ALA A 157 -14.82 11.80 -0.05
CA ALA A 157 -13.63 11.69 -0.90
C ALA A 157 -13.09 10.25 -0.98
N ALA A 158 -13.17 9.46 0.10
CA ALA A 158 -12.74 8.06 0.12
C ALA A 158 -13.59 7.16 -0.80
N ARG A 159 -14.90 7.44 -0.85
CA ARG A 159 -15.91 6.59 -1.49
C ARG A 159 -15.55 6.14 -2.91
N PRO A 160 -15.28 7.03 -3.89
CA PRO A 160 -15.06 6.61 -5.28
C PRO A 160 -13.84 5.70 -5.42
N TYR A 161 -12.79 5.89 -4.62
CA TYR A 161 -11.59 5.08 -4.64
C TYR A 161 -11.85 3.69 -4.08
N LEU A 162 -12.54 3.57 -2.95
CA LEU A 162 -12.88 2.28 -2.36
C LEU A 162 -13.88 1.49 -3.20
N GLU A 163 -14.88 2.15 -3.80
CA GLU A 163 -15.82 1.50 -4.72
C GLU A 163 -15.08 1.01 -5.99
N LYS A 164 -14.12 1.78 -6.50
CA LYS A 164 -13.28 1.35 -7.62
C LYS A 164 -12.41 0.16 -7.23
N TYR A 165 -11.76 0.21 -6.06
CA TYR A 165 -10.97 -0.92 -5.55
C TYR A 165 -11.83 -2.18 -5.40
N ARG A 166 -13.01 -2.08 -4.79
CA ARG A 166 -13.97 -3.19 -4.66
C ARG A 166 -14.32 -3.80 -6.01
N ALA A 167 -14.54 -2.97 -7.03
CA ALA A 167 -14.85 -3.45 -8.38
C ALA A 167 -13.69 -4.21 -9.04
N ILE A 168 -12.44 -3.81 -8.77
CA ILE A 168 -11.23 -4.44 -9.33
C ILE A 168 -10.84 -5.69 -8.53
N ALA A 169 -11.02 -5.67 -7.21
CA ALA A 169 -10.60 -6.72 -6.29
C ALA A 169 -11.77 -7.20 -5.40
N PRO A 170 -12.85 -7.75 -5.97
CA PRO A 170 -14.05 -8.12 -5.22
C PRO A 170 -13.76 -9.17 -4.14
N ASN A 171 -12.79 -10.07 -4.35
CA ASN A 171 -12.42 -11.13 -3.41
C ASN A 171 -11.57 -10.66 -2.22
N GLU A 172 -11.14 -9.39 -2.21
CA GLU A 172 -10.38 -8.81 -1.09
C GLU A 172 -11.29 -8.11 -0.07
N GLU A 173 -12.41 -8.74 0.25
CA GLU A 173 -13.48 -8.19 1.12
C GLU A 173 -12.95 -7.70 2.46
N ARG A 174 -12.00 -8.41 3.06
CA ARG A 174 -11.39 -8.03 4.35
C ARG A 174 -10.67 -6.69 4.31
N LYS A 175 -10.25 -6.23 3.14
CA LYS A 175 -9.61 -4.92 2.97
C LYS A 175 -10.64 -3.81 2.78
N TRP A 176 -11.56 -3.95 1.84
CA TRP A 176 -12.46 -2.86 1.45
C TRP A 176 -13.76 -2.79 2.28
N ALA A 177 -14.31 -3.92 2.75
CA ALA A 177 -15.61 -3.90 3.40
C ALA A 177 -15.63 -3.10 4.72
N PRO A 178 -14.64 -3.22 5.64
CA PRO A 178 -14.63 -2.40 6.85
C PRO A 178 -14.54 -0.90 6.57
N LEU A 179 -13.85 -0.50 5.50
CA LEU A 179 -13.71 0.91 5.12
C LEU A 179 -15.00 1.43 4.49
N LEU A 180 -15.60 0.68 3.55
CA LEU A 180 -16.88 1.05 2.92
C LEU A 180 -18.03 1.07 3.93
N TYR A 181 -18.03 0.18 4.94
CA TYR A 181 -18.99 0.22 6.04
C TYR A 181 -19.00 1.60 6.72
N ARG A 182 -17.83 2.11 7.11
CA ARG A 182 -17.69 3.44 7.73
C ARG A 182 -18.12 4.56 6.78
N VAL A 183 -17.75 4.45 5.50
CA VAL A 183 -18.12 5.42 4.48
C VAL A 183 -19.64 5.49 4.34
N TYR A 184 -20.31 4.38 4.12
CA TYR A 184 -21.76 4.35 3.88
C TYR A 184 -22.55 4.74 5.15
N PHE A 185 -22.11 4.28 6.32
CA PHE A 185 -22.67 4.69 7.60
C PHE A 185 -22.63 6.22 7.78
N THR A 186 -21.44 6.82 7.61
CA THR A 186 -21.26 8.27 7.80
C THR A 186 -22.00 9.11 6.76
N LEU A 187 -22.13 8.59 5.53
CA LEU A 187 -22.83 9.27 4.44
C LEU A 187 -24.34 9.03 4.45
N ASN A 188 -24.85 8.19 5.36
CA ASN A 188 -26.25 7.78 5.47
C ASN A 188 -26.79 7.13 4.18
N ASP A 189 -25.98 6.26 3.54
CA ASP A 189 -26.35 5.48 2.36
C ASP A 189 -26.89 4.12 2.80
N GLY A 190 -28.16 4.07 3.22
CA GLY A 190 -28.80 2.90 3.81
C GLY A 190 -28.69 1.63 2.97
N PRO A 191 -29.09 1.62 1.69
CA PRO A 191 -29.04 0.41 0.86
C PRO A 191 -27.62 -0.18 0.73
N LYS A 192 -26.61 0.67 0.52
CA LYS A 192 -25.21 0.22 0.42
C LYS A 192 -24.64 -0.20 1.78
N PHE A 193 -25.07 0.47 2.84
CA PHE A 193 -24.70 0.08 4.20
C PHE A 193 -25.19 -1.33 4.54
N GLU A 194 -26.47 -1.65 4.30
CA GLU A 194 -27.03 -2.98 4.52
C GLU A 194 -26.35 -4.07 3.68
N GLU A 195 -25.96 -3.74 2.45
CA GLU A 195 -25.19 -4.64 1.59
C GLU A 195 -23.85 -5.01 2.22
N ILE A 196 -23.09 -4.00 2.71
CA ILE A 196 -21.78 -4.22 3.33
C ILE A 196 -21.91 -4.92 4.67
N GLU A 197 -22.93 -4.64 5.45
CA GLU A 197 -23.19 -5.30 6.74
C GLU A 197 -23.37 -6.81 6.54
N ARG A 198 -24.08 -7.23 5.49
CA ARG A 198 -24.18 -8.65 5.10
C ARG A 198 -22.84 -9.27 4.75
N VAL A 199 -21.97 -8.54 4.00
CA VAL A 199 -20.61 -9.02 3.69
C VAL A 199 -19.80 -9.22 4.97
N LEU A 200 -19.83 -8.25 5.88
CA LEU A 200 -19.07 -8.33 7.14
C LEU A 200 -19.57 -9.44 8.07
N SER A 201 -20.87 -9.77 8.03
CA SER A 201 -21.45 -10.87 8.83
C SER A 201 -20.90 -12.24 8.46
N ASN A 202 -20.36 -12.39 7.24
CA ASN A 202 -19.75 -13.63 6.75
C ASN A 202 -18.29 -13.82 7.20
N PHE A 203 -17.68 -12.84 7.89
CA PHE A 203 -16.29 -12.93 8.37
C PHE A 203 -16.13 -13.66 9.70
N LYS A 204 -17.13 -14.38 10.15
CA LYS A 204 -17.12 -15.16 11.39
C LYS A 204 -16.23 -16.39 11.30
#